data_ab38a978c1a9c646f1be95529adae36c
#
_entry.id   ab38a978c1a9c646f1be95529adae36c
#
_cell.length_a   1.000
_cell.length_b   1.000
_cell.length_c   1.000
_cell.angle_alpha   90.00
_cell.angle_beta   90.00
_cell.angle_gamma   90.00
#
_symmetry.space_group_name_H-M   'P 1'
#
loop_
_entity.id
_entity.type
_entity.pdbx_description
1 polymer ?
#
loop_
_entity_poly.entity_id
_entity_poly.type
_entity_poly.pdbx_seq_one_letter_code
_entity_poly.pdbx_strand_id
1 'polypeptide(L)'
;YTGQAYEGDAPSVGSQAVTVAFSKIKGSNGITVSKEILDRIESLKGYLIPDNVNVVVTRDYGQSAEDKVNELLFKLVVATGVVTLLIWWFLGFRPAIVTLVIIPIVILITVFGAWLIDFTIDRVSLFALIFSIGILVDDAIVVVENIYRRWLMAGNTSMEVAVDAVREVGNPTIIATLTVIAALLPMAFVGDMMGPYMMPIP
;
A
#
# COMPACT_ATOMS: atom_id res chain seq x y z
N TYR A 1 -24.04 0.84 29.63
CA TYR A 1 -24.18 2.30 29.59
C TYR A 1 -23.64 2.83 28.26
N THR A 2 -24.45 3.69 27.64
CA THR A 2 -24.17 4.53 26.48
C THR A 2 -24.34 3.86 25.13
N GLY A 3 -25.58 3.83 24.63
CA GLY A 3 -25.81 3.89 23.20
C GLY A 3 -25.59 5.33 22.75
N GLN A 4 -24.57 5.59 21.94
CA GLN A 4 -24.55 6.78 21.12
C GLN A 4 -25.17 6.42 19.78
N ALA A 5 -26.30 7.05 19.48
CA ALA A 5 -26.89 6.98 18.17
C ALA A 5 -25.98 7.73 17.18
N TYR A 6 -25.61 7.08 16.09
CA TYR A 6 -24.96 7.71 14.95
C TYR A 6 -26.01 7.97 13.88
N GLU A 7 -25.98 9.19 13.35
CA GLU A 7 -26.79 9.71 12.24
C GLU A 7 -28.31 9.82 12.51
N GLY A 8 -28.74 10.96 12.96
CA GLY A 8 -30.09 11.49 12.78
C GLY A 8 -31.02 11.40 13.98
N ASP A 9 -30.82 10.51 14.92
CA ASP A 9 -31.66 10.40 16.12
C ASP A 9 -30.95 10.95 17.36
N ALA A 10 -31.66 11.78 18.11
CA ALA A 10 -31.19 12.27 19.39
C ALA A 10 -30.90 11.07 20.32
N PRO A 11 -29.78 11.08 21.08
CA PRO A 11 -29.44 9.98 21.98
C PRO A 11 -30.56 9.78 22.99
N SER A 12 -31.27 8.67 22.91
CA SER A 12 -32.26 8.28 23.91
C SER A 12 -31.51 7.82 25.17
N VAL A 13 -31.40 8.70 26.12
CA VAL A 13 -30.85 8.39 27.45
C VAL A 13 -31.78 7.42 28.14
N GLY A 14 -31.37 6.16 28.28
CA GLY A 14 -32.09 5.19 29.13
C GLY A 14 -32.57 3.91 28.46
N SER A 15 -32.34 3.68 27.16
CA SER A 15 -32.61 2.38 26.58
C SER A 15 -31.53 1.36 26.92
N GLN A 16 -31.94 0.15 27.29
CA GLN A 16 -31.00 -0.95 27.53
C GLN A 16 -30.36 -1.36 26.22
N ALA A 17 -29.02 -1.43 26.20
CA ALA A 17 -28.29 -1.86 25.03
C ALA A 17 -27.26 -2.94 25.40
N VAL A 18 -27.04 -3.87 24.49
CA VAL A 18 -25.99 -4.90 24.62
C VAL A 18 -24.98 -4.68 23.50
N THR A 19 -23.72 -4.60 23.85
CA THR A 19 -22.62 -4.50 22.89
C THR A 19 -22.03 -5.88 22.66
N VAL A 20 -22.03 -6.32 21.39
CA VAL A 20 -21.36 -7.56 20.98
C VAL A 20 -20.11 -7.16 20.20
N ALA A 21 -18.95 -7.65 20.65
CA ALA A 21 -17.68 -7.40 20.03
C ALA A 21 -17.18 -8.67 19.32
N PHE A 22 -16.80 -8.52 18.05
CA PHE A 22 -16.18 -9.58 17.26
C PHE A 22 -14.70 -9.28 17.07
N SER A 23 -13.87 -10.30 17.20
CA SER A 23 -12.44 -10.21 16.96
C SER A 23 -12.00 -11.22 15.91
N LYS A 24 -11.16 -10.79 14.96
CA LYS A 24 -10.60 -11.69 13.95
C LYS A 24 -9.49 -12.56 14.53
N ILE A 25 -9.34 -13.75 13.99
CA ILE A 25 -8.21 -14.64 14.30
C ILE A 25 -6.95 -14.10 13.61
N LYS A 26 -5.79 -14.28 14.23
CA LYS A 26 -4.50 -13.90 13.64
C LYS A 26 -4.33 -14.56 12.27
N GLY A 27 -3.95 -13.78 11.25
CA GLY A 27 -3.78 -14.26 9.88
C GLY A 27 -5.04 -14.16 9.00
N SER A 28 -6.25 -13.89 9.55
CA SER A 28 -7.45 -13.68 8.74
C SER A 28 -7.53 -12.24 8.22
N ASN A 29 -8.18 -12.06 7.06
CA ASN A 29 -8.41 -10.74 6.48
C ASN A 29 -9.55 -10.03 7.22
N GLY A 30 -9.25 -8.88 7.85
CA GLY A 30 -10.22 -8.13 8.65
C GLY A 30 -11.38 -7.56 7.83
N ILE A 31 -11.16 -7.20 6.57
CA ILE A 31 -12.20 -6.68 5.66
C ILE A 31 -13.22 -7.79 5.34
N THR A 32 -12.72 -8.97 4.96
CA THR A 32 -13.59 -10.11 4.62
C THR A 32 -14.40 -10.56 5.84
N VAL A 33 -13.74 -10.71 7.00
CA VAL A 33 -14.41 -11.11 8.24
C VAL A 33 -15.48 -10.10 8.66
N SER A 34 -15.21 -8.79 8.55
CA SER A 34 -16.20 -7.76 8.86
C SER A 34 -17.42 -7.87 7.95
N LYS A 35 -17.22 -7.99 6.64
CA LYS A 35 -18.31 -8.14 5.66
C LYS A 35 -19.16 -9.41 5.96
N GLU A 36 -18.51 -10.55 6.19
CA GLU A 36 -19.19 -11.79 6.52
C GLU A 36 -20.04 -11.69 7.80
N ILE A 37 -19.52 -11.00 8.82
CA ILE A 37 -20.25 -10.76 10.08
C ILE A 37 -21.47 -9.88 9.81
N LEU A 38 -21.34 -8.80 9.07
CA LEU A 38 -22.44 -7.90 8.75
C LEU A 38 -23.53 -8.60 7.92
N ASP A 39 -23.14 -9.36 6.90
CA ASP A 39 -24.05 -10.16 6.08
C ASP A 39 -24.77 -11.21 6.94
N ARG A 40 -24.06 -11.82 7.89
CA ARG A 40 -24.67 -12.78 8.81
C ARG A 40 -25.66 -12.14 9.74
N ILE A 41 -25.35 -10.96 10.30
CA ILE A 41 -26.27 -10.20 11.14
C ILE A 41 -27.54 -9.84 10.34
N GLU A 42 -27.38 -9.37 9.10
CA GLU A 42 -28.52 -9.04 8.25
C GLU A 42 -29.41 -10.26 7.98
N SER A 43 -28.83 -11.42 7.77
CA SER A 43 -29.57 -12.68 7.57
C SER A 43 -30.31 -13.18 8.80
N LEU A 44 -29.93 -12.71 9.98
CA LEU A 44 -30.56 -13.07 11.27
C LEU A 44 -31.69 -12.13 11.68
N LYS A 45 -31.81 -10.96 11.05
CA LYS A 45 -32.93 -10.04 11.26
C LYS A 45 -34.24 -10.69 10.87
N GLY A 46 -35.26 -10.53 11.71
CA GLY A 46 -36.58 -11.12 11.49
C GLY A 46 -36.70 -12.61 11.86
N TYR A 47 -35.58 -13.31 12.07
CA TYR A 47 -35.59 -14.73 12.48
C TYR A 47 -35.09 -14.93 13.92
N LEU A 48 -33.87 -14.54 14.22
CA LEU A 48 -33.28 -14.59 15.56
C LEU A 48 -33.28 -13.24 16.28
N ILE A 49 -33.16 -12.18 15.51
CA ILE A 49 -33.17 -10.80 16.02
C ILE A 49 -34.61 -10.28 15.81
N PRO A 50 -35.39 -10.06 16.89
CA PRO A 50 -36.74 -9.55 16.76
C PRO A 50 -36.78 -8.14 16.17
N ASP A 51 -37.87 -7.78 15.49
CA ASP A 51 -38.01 -6.48 14.80
C ASP A 51 -38.01 -5.27 15.75
N ASN A 52 -38.23 -5.49 17.06
CA ASN A 52 -38.15 -4.45 18.06
C ASN A 52 -36.71 -4.20 18.58
N VAL A 53 -35.72 -4.94 18.08
CA VAL A 53 -34.32 -4.78 18.43
C VAL A 53 -33.59 -4.04 17.30
N ASN A 54 -33.13 -2.83 17.58
CA ASN A 54 -32.35 -2.05 16.66
C ASN A 54 -30.87 -2.44 16.73
N VAL A 55 -30.31 -2.93 15.62
CA VAL A 55 -28.91 -3.29 15.53
C VAL A 55 -28.13 -2.16 14.87
N VAL A 56 -27.22 -1.56 15.63
CA VAL A 56 -26.38 -0.45 15.18
C VAL A 56 -24.92 -0.88 15.19
N VAL A 57 -24.24 -0.70 14.06
CA VAL A 57 -22.80 -0.90 13.97
C VAL A 57 -22.10 0.33 14.55
N THR A 58 -21.58 0.21 15.76
CA THR A 58 -20.91 1.32 16.45
C THR A 58 -19.48 1.50 15.97
N ARG A 59 -18.83 0.45 15.51
CA ARG A 59 -17.45 0.49 15.03
C ARG A 59 -17.16 -0.65 14.05
N ASP A 60 -16.73 -0.30 12.86
CA ASP A 60 -16.24 -1.23 11.84
C ASP A 60 -14.79 -0.91 11.45
N TYR A 61 -13.89 -1.78 11.91
CA TYR A 61 -12.46 -1.68 11.53
C TYR A 61 -12.18 -2.23 10.14
N GLY A 62 -13.03 -3.14 9.64
CA GLY A 62 -12.90 -3.69 8.28
C GLY A 62 -13.15 -2.63 7.23
N GLN A 63 -14.23 -1.87 7.36
CA GLN A 63 -14.54 -0.75 6.47
C GLN A 63 -13.45 0.33 6.55
N SER A 64 -13.02 0.71 7.76
CA SER A 64 -11.94 1.69 7.92
C SER A 64 -10.63 1.24 7.28
N ALA A 65 -10.33 -0.06 7.29
CA ALA A 65 -9.16 -0.60 6.62
C ALA A 65 -9.31 -0.57 5.09
N GLU A 66 -10.48 -0.94 4.56
CA GLU A 66 -10.79 -0.89 3.13
C GLU A 66 -10.66 0.54 2.58
N ASP A 67 -11.23 1.53 3.28
CA ASP A 67 -11.16 2.94 2.90
C ASP A 67 -9.70 3.43 2.86
N LYS A 68 -8.89 3.04 3.84
CA LYS A 68 -7.47 3.40 3.89
C LYS A 68 -6.65 2.73 2.78
N VAL A 69 -6.92 1.47 2.48
CA VAL A 69 -6.27 0.77 1.36
C VAL A 69 -6.60 1.46 0.04
N ASN A 70 -7.87 1.77 -0.21
CA ASN A 70 -8.31 2.44 -1.42
C ASN A 70 -7.72 3.86 -1.54
N GLU A 71 -7.68 4.61 -0.44
CA GLU A 71 -7.04 5.93 -0.39
C GLU A 71 -5.56 5.85 -0.75
N LEU A 72 -4.84 4.86 -0.21
CA LEU A 72 -3.42 4.66 -0.47
C LEU A 72 -3.16 4.22 -1.92
N LEU A 73 -3.96 3.32 -2.46
CA LEU A 73 -3.87 2.91 -3.87
C LEU A 73 -4.15 4.08 -4.81
N PHE A 74 -5.14 4.92 -4.51
CA PHE A 74 -5.41 6.13 -5.29
C PHE A 74 -4.21 7.09 -5.25
N LYS A 75 -3.65 7.36 -4.08
CA LYS A 75 -2.45 8.21 -3.93
C LYS A 75 -1.25 7.63 -4.70
N LEU A 76 -1.11 6.31 -4.72
CA LEU A 76 -0.08 5.63 -5.50
C LEU A 76 -0.22 5.91 -7.00
N VAL A 77 -1.44 5.76 -7.53
CA VAL A 77 -1.73 6.05 -8.97
C VAL A 77 -1.44 7.51 -9.28
N VAL A 78 -1.86 8.43 -8.41
CA VAL A 78 -1.59 9.86 -8.57
C VAL A 78 -0.08 10.14 -8.54
N ALA A 79 0.65 9.59 -7.58
CA ALA A 79 2.11 9.77 -7.49
C ALA A 79 2.82 9.23 -8.75
N THR A 80 2.46 8.04 -9.21
CA THR A 80 2.99 7.45 -10.45
C THR A 80 2.69 8.35 -11.65
N GLY A 81 1.48 8.89 -11.74
CA GLY A 81 1.09 9.81 -12.82
C GLY A 81 1.89 11.10 -12.81
N VAL A 82 2.07 11.71 -11.64
CA VAL A 82 2.87 12.94 -11.48
C VAL A 82 4.33 12.71 -11.87
N VAL A 83 4.94 11.63 -11.38
CA VAL A 83 6.33 11.28 -11.71
C VAL A 83 6.48 11.02 -13.21
N THR A 84 5.58 10.25 -13.81
CA THR A 84 5.59 9.98 -15.25
C THR A 84 5.44 11.27 -16.08
N LEU A 85 4.60 12.19 -15.64
CA LEU A 85 4.40 13.48 -16.31
C LEU A 85 5.66 14.36 -16.21
N LEU A 86 6.34 14.39 -15.07
CA LEU A 86 7.61 15.09 -14.89
C LEU A 86 8.69 14.50 -15.81
N ILE A 87 8.81 13.18 -15.86
CA ILE A 87 9.77 12.52 -16.75
C ILE A 87 9.46 12.83 -18.22
N TRP A 88 8.18 12.82 -18.58
CA TRP A 88 7.78 13.21 -19.92
C TRP A 88 8.17 14.64 -20.25
N TRP A 89 8.02 15.56 -19.32
CA TRP A 89 8.36 16.98 -19.51
C TRP A 89 9.87 17.21 -19.68
N PHE A 90 10.70 16.54 -18.86
CA PHE A 90 12.15 16.76 -18.83
C PHE A 90 12.93 15.85 -19.79
N LEU A 91 12.58 14.58 -19.89
CA LEU A 91 13.33 13.57 -20.64
C LEU A 91 12.61 13.14 -21.92
N GLY A 92 11.33 13.48 -22.08
CA GLY A 92 10.53 13.11 -23.24
C GLY A 92 9.68 11.85 -23.07
N PHE A 93 8.93 11.52 -24.14
CA PHE A 93 7.88 10.51 -24.09
C PHE A 93 8.40 9.06 -23.90
N ARG A 94 9.52 8.72 -24.50
CA ARG A 94 10.07 7.34 -24.45
C ARG A 94 10.49 6.92 -23.04
N PRO A 95 11.31 7.70 -22.29
CA PRO A 95 11.63 7.41 -20.91
C PRO A 95 10.40 7.35 -20.00
N ALA A 96 9.42 8.22 -20.22
CA ALA A 96 8.19 8.25 -19.45
C ALA A 96 7.37 6.95 -19.55
N ILE A 97 7.25 6.38 -20.76
CA ILE A 97 6.56 5.09 -20.92
C ILE A 97 7.30 3.97 -20.18
N VAL A 98 8.62 3.93 -20.26
CA VAL A 98 9.42 2.90 -19.57
C VAL A 98 9.17 2.98 -18.06
N THR A 99 9.22 4.16 -17.48
CA THR A 99 8.97 4.36 -16.05
C THR A 99 7.53 4.01 -15.66
N LEU A 100 6.54 4.39 -16.49
CA LEU A 100 5.13 4.05 -16.28
C LEU A 100 4.89 2.54 -16.20
N VAL A 101 5.66 1.75 -16.95
CA VAL A 101 5.55 0.28 -16.94
C VAL A 101 6.33 -0.34 -15.79
N ILE A 102 7.52 0.20 -15.48
CA ILE A 102 8.38 -0.34 -14.42
C ILE A 102 7.71 -0.21 -13.05
N ILE A 103 7.09 0.93 -12.72
CA ILE A 103 6.50 1.16 -11.40
C ILE A 103 5.45 0.09 -11.04
N PRO A 104 4.42 -0.20 -11.86
CA PRO A 104 3.47 -1.26 -11.55
C PRO A 104 4.11 -2.65 -11.45
N ILE A 105 5.09 -2.96 -12.30
CA ILE A 105 5.78 -4.26 -12.27
C ILE A 105 6.49 -4.46 -10.94
N VAL A 106 7.19 -3.46 -10.46
CA VAL A 106 7.90 -3.55 -9.17
C VAL A 106 6.93 -3.71 -8.01
N ILE A 107 5.83 -2.95 -8.01
CA ILE A 107 4.76 -3.11 -7.01
C ILE A 107 4.24 -4.55 -6.99
N LEU A 108 3.93 -5.10 -8.17
CA LEU A 108 3.42 -6.46 -8.29
C LEU A 108 4.43 -7.50 -7.77
N ILE A 109 5.72 -7.32 -8.09
CA ILE A 109 6.79 -8.21 -7.59
C ILE A 109 6.90 -8.12 -6.07
N THR A 110 6.83 -6.92 -5.50
CA THR A 110 6.91 -6.71 -4.05
C THR A 110 5.71 -7.33 -3.33
N VAL A 111 4.49 -7.11 -3.84
CA VAL A 111 3.26 -7.70 -3.29
C VAL A 111 3.29 -9.22 -3.42
N PHE A 112 3.77 -9.75 -4.54
CA PHE A 112 3.94 -11.19 -4.74
C PHE A 112 4.97 -11.77 -3.77
N GLY A 113 6.10 -11.08 -3.54
CA GLY A 113 7.10 -11.48 -2.55
C GLY A 113 6.53 -11.48 -1.12
N ALA A 114 5.76 -10.46 -0.75
CA ALA A 114 5.08 -10.40 0.54
C ALA A 114 4.08 -11.55 0.72
N TRP A 115 3.34 -11.90 -0.33
CA TRP A 115 2.43 -13.05 -0.32
C TRP A 115 3.16 -14.39 -0.15
N LEU A 116 4.32 -14.58 -0.76
CA LEU A 116 5.13 -15.79 -0.61
C LEU A 116 5.64 -16.02 0.82
N ILE A 117 5.80 -14.93 1.59
CA ILE A 117 6.31 -14.96 2.98
C ILE A 117 5.14 -14.98 4.00
N ASP A 118 3.89 -15.14 3.53
CA ASP A 118 2.67 -15.04 4.34
C ASP A 118 2.53 -13.69 5.10
N PHE A 119 3.07 -12.63 4.53
CA PHE A 119 2.94 -11.29 5.08
C PHE A 119 1.53 -10.75 4.82
N THR A 120 0.82 -10.40 5.89
CA THR A 120 -0.47 -9.72 5.76
C THR A 120 -0.26 -8.26 5.39
N ILE A 121 -0.83 -7.85 4.25
CA ILE A 121 -0.80 -6.45 3.83
C ILE A 121 -1.75 -5.67 4.73
N ASP A 122 -1.18 -4.82 5.57
CA ASP A 122 -1.89 -3.87 6.41
C ASP A 122 -1.62 -2.43 5.96
N ARG A 123 -2.21 -1.46 6.64
CA ARG A 123 -2.02 -0.03 6.32
C ARG A 123 -0.57 0.42 6.41
N VAL A 124 0.23 -0.21 7.27
CA VAL A 124 1.65 0.17 7.48
C VAL A 124 2.50 -0.42 6.37
N SER A 125 2.26 -1.67 5.98
CA SER A 125 2.90 -2.30 4.81
C SER A 125 2.62 -1.51 3.52
N LEU A 126 1.38 -1.02 3.34
CA LEU A 126 1.03 -0.19 2.19
C LEU A 126 1.74 1.17 2.23
N PHE A 127 1.87 1.79 3.40
CA PHE A 127 2.65 3.01 3.54
C PHE A 127 4.13 2.77 3.21
N ALA A 128 4.71 1.67 3.71
CA ALA A 128 6.08 1.27 3.40
C ALA A 128 6.26 1.04 1.89
N LEU A 129 5.29 0.38 1.23
CA LEU A 129 5.29 0.17 -0.21
C LEU A 129 5.34 1.51 -0.97
N ILE A 130 4.49 2.48 -0.61
CA ILE A 130 4.46 3.80 -1.26
C ILE A 130 5.79 4.54 -1.06
N PHE A 131 6.34 4.48 0.15
CA PHE A 131 7.63 5.08 0.46
C PHE A 131 8.78 4.44 -0.35
N SER A 132 8.80 3.11 -0.43
CA SER A 132 9.80 2.35 -1.19
C SER A 132 9.74 2.64 -2.69
N ILE A 133 8.53 2.86 -3.23
CA ILE A 133 8.36 3.23 -4.65
C ILE A 133 9.07 4.55 -4.96
N GLY A 134 9.00 5.54 -4.07
CA GLY A 134 9.72 6.79 -4.26
C GLY A 134 11.22 6.59 -4.46
N ILE A 135 11.84 5.75 -3.63
CA ILE A 135 13.28 5.43 -3.72
C ILE A 135 13.60 4.63 -4.99
N LEU A 136 12.77 3.65 -5.30
CA LEU A 136 13.00 2.71 -6.41
C LEU A 136 12.77 3.35 -7.78
N VAL A 137 11.87 4.32 -7.86
CA VAL A 137 11.64 5.11 -9.07
C VAL A 137 12.87 5.96 -9.38
N ASP A 138 13.53 6.52 -8.38
CA ASP A 138 14.77 7.30 -8.57
C ASP A 138 15.87 6.46 -9.20
N ASP A 139 16.08 5.23 -8.77
CA ASP A 139 17.06 4.30 -9.37
C ASP A 139 16.71 4.01 -10.84
N ALA A 140 15.44 3.76 -11.14
CA ALA A 140 14.98 3.51 -12.50
C ALA A 140 15.18 4.74 -13.40
N ILE A 141 14.92 5.94 -12.89
CA ILE A 141 15.11 7.19 -13.63
C ILE A 141 16.57 7.39 -13.99
N VAL A 142 17.49 7.21 -13.04
CA VAL A 142 18.94 7.36 -13.27
C VAL A 142 19.43 6.45 -14.39
N VAL A 143 19.00 5.18 -14.39
CA VAL A 143 19.38 4.21 -15.42
C VAL A 143 18.82 4.59 -16.78
N VAL A 144 17.53 4.92 -16.84
CA VAL A 144 16.85 5.27 -18.10
C VAL A 144 17.40 6.57 -18.67
N GLU A 145 17.68 7.57 -17.83
CA GLU A 145 18.28 8.84 -18.24
C GLU A 145 19.68 8.63 -18.82
N ASN A 146 20.51 7.82 -18.13
CA ASN A 146 21.89 7.56 -18.62
C ASN A 146 21.89 6.83 -19.96
N ILE A 147 21.00 5.84 -20.15
CA ILE A 147 20.84 5.16 -21.43
C ILE A 147 20.44 6.16 -22.52
N TYR A 148 19.46 7.00 -22.25
CA TYR A 148 18.97 8.00 -23.20
C TYR A 148 20.06 9.02 -23.55
N ARG A 149 20.79 9.52 -22.58
CA ARG A 149 21.92 10.44 -22.76
C ARG A 149 23.02 9.81 -23.63
N ARG A 150 23.38 8.56 -23.36
CA ARG A 150 24.40 7.82 -24.13
C ARG A 150 23.98 7.59 -25.57
N TRP A 151 22.74 7.27 -25.84
CA TRP A 151 22.22 7.14 -27.18
C TRP A 151 22.27 8.46 -27.96
N LEU A 152 21.95 9.57 -27.32
CA LEU A 152 22.07 10.88 -27.93
C LEU A 152 23.53 11.23 -28.28
N MET A 153 24.48 10.91 -27.42
CA MET A 153 25.90 11.15 -27.64
C MET A 153 26.47 10.25 -28.74
N ALA A 154 26.07 8.98 -28.77
CA ALA A 154 26.53 8.02 -29.75
C ALA A 154 25.89 8.18 -31.16
N GLY A 155 24.79 8.94 -31.25
CA GLY A 155 24.01 9.12 -32.47
C GLY A 155 23.30 7.84 -32.96
N ASN A 156 23.33 6.76 -32.18
CA ASN A 156 22.67 5.50 -32.48
C ASN A 156 22.04 4.88 -31.23
N THR A 157 21.00 4.04 -31.46
CA THR A 157 20.27 3.33 -30.40
C THR A 157 20.70 1.86 -30.31
N SER A 158 22.00 1.59 -30.21
CA SER A 158 22.49 0.22 -30.11
C SER A 158 22.34 -0.34 -28.70
N MET A 159 22.22 -1.68 -28.61
CA MET A 159 22.16 -2.39 -27.35
C MET A 159 23.49 -2.31 -26.59
N GLU A 160 24.62 -2.27 -27.30
CA GLU A 160 25.94 -2.16 -26.69
C GLU A 160 26.09 -0.86 -25.90
N VAL A 161 25.69 0.28 -26.49
CA VAL A 161 25.68 1.58 -25.83
C VAL A 161 24.76 1.59 -24.61
N ALA A 162 23.61 0.90 -24.67
CA ALA A 162 22.71 0.78 -23.52
C ALA A 162 23.33 -0.06 -22.39
N VAL A 163 23.99 -1.17 -22.69
CA VAL A 163 24.68 -2.01 -21.72
C VAL A 163 25.81 -1.24 -21.02
N ASP A 164 26.60 -0.48 -21.79
CA ASP A 164 27.67 0.34 -21.22
C ASP A 164 27.12 1.48 -20.35
N ALA A 165 25.99 2.08 -20.74
CA ALA A 165 25.30 3.07 -19.95
C ALA A 165 24.84 2.50 -18.59
N VAL A 166 24.26 1.29 -18.59
CA VAL A 166 23.85 0.61 -17.34
C VAL A 166 25.06 0.26 -16.49
N ARG A 167 26.17 -0.18 -17.10
CA ARG A 167 27.40 -0.53 -16.39
C ARG A 167 28.02 0.66 -15.65
N GLU A 168 27.90 1.87 -16.23
CA GLU A 168 28.42 3.11 -15.63
C GLU A 168 27.70 3.49 -14.34
N VAL A 169 26.37 3.38 -14.31
CA VAL A 169 25.54 3.80 -13.16
C VAL A 169 25.16 2.64 -12.23
N GLY A 170 25.35 1.39 -12.68
CA GLY A 170 24.88 0.22 -11.96
C GLY A 170 25.55 0.06 -10.58
N ASN A 171 26.88 0.16 -10.50
CA ASN A 171 27.59 0.03 -9.24
C ASN A 171 27.20 1.13 -8.22
N PRO A 172 27.18 2.42 -8.57
CA PRO A 172 26.70 3.48 -7.66
C PRO A 172 25.26 3.24 -7.19
N THR A 173 24.37 2.83 -8.09
CA THR A 173 22.96 2.57 -7.76
C THR A 173 22.82 1.39 -6.79
N ILE A 174 23.53 0.27 -7.02
CA ILE A 174 23.52 -0.88 -6.10
C ILE A 174 23.99 -0.47 -4.71
N ILE A 175 25.07 0.30 -4.62
CA ILE A 175 25.62 0.78 -3.33
C ILE A 175 24.61 1.71 -2.64
N ALA A 176 23.98 2.62 -3.38
CA ALA A 176 22.94 3.50 -2.87
C ALA A 176 21.77 2.71 -2.28
N THR A 177 21.23 1.74 -3.03
CA THR A 177 20.13 0.88 -2.58
C THR A 177 20.52 0.06 -1.33
N LEU A 178 21.72 -0.53 -1.30
CA LEU A 178 22.22 -1.25 -0.12
C LEU A 178 22.34 -0.32 1.10
N THR A 179 22.73 0.93 0.89
CA THR A 179 22.81 1.93 1.96
C THR A 179 21.45 2.25 2.53
N VAL A 180 20.43 2.40 1.67
CA VAL A 180 19.04 2.61 2.09
C VAL A 180 18.52 1.41 2.88
N ILE A 181 18.74 0.19 2.40
CA ILE A 181 18.37 -1.04 3.11
C ILE A 181 19.04 -1.07 4.49
N ALA A 182 20.36 -0.81 4.55
CA ALA A 182 21.08 -0.79 5.82
C ALA A 182 20.58 0.28 6.79
N ALA A 183 20.16 1.44 6.28
CA ALA A 183 19.57 2.51 7.09
C ALA A 183 18.18 2.17 7.64
N LEU A 184 17.38 1.40 6.88
CA LEU A 184 16.06 0.98 7.29
C LEU A 184 16.07 -0.29 8.17
N LEU A 185 17.12 -1.12 8.06
CA LEU A 185 17.23 -2.40 8.78
C LEU A 185 16.99 -2.30 10.30
N PRO A 186 17.43 -1.25 11.02
CA PRO A 186 17.14 -1.12 12.45
C PRO A 186 15.64 -1.11 12.77
N MET A 187 14.78 -0.70 11.85
CA MET A 187 13.33 -0.69 12.05
C MET A 187 12.73 -2.10 12.16
N ALA A 188 13.39 -3.11 11.56
CA ALA A 188 12.99 -4.51 11.68
C ALA A 188 13.19 -5.07 13.10
N PHE A 189 14.04 -4.45 13.90
CA PHE A 189 14.38 -4.88 15.26
C PHE A 189 13.65 -4.08 16.35
N VAL A 190 12.72 -3.20 15.97
CA VAL A 190 11.89 -2.46 16.93
C VAL A 190 11.02 -3.45 17.68
N GLY A 191 11.12 -3.46 19.02
CA GLY A 191 10.34 -4.31 19.90
C GLY A 191 8.96 -3.72 20.23
N ASP A 192 8.30 -4.36 21.20
CA ASP A 192 7.01 -3.99 21.78
C ASP A 192 5.83 -3.98 20.78
N MET A 193 4.80 -3.22 21.10
CA MET A 193 3.55 -3.16 20.33
C MET A 193 3.72 -2.62 18.90
N MET A 194 4.80 -1.87 18.64
CA MET A 194 5.10 -1.29 17.32
C MET A 194 5.91 -2.24 16.43
N GLY A 195 6.57 -3.24 17.02
CA GLY A 195 7.42 -4.19 16.28
C GLY A 195 6.73 -4.85 15.08
N PRO A 196 5.56 -5.49 15.27
CA PRO A 196 4.84 -6.14 14.16
C PRO A 196 4.43 -5.18 13.02
N TYR A 197 4.29 -3.88 13.33
CA TYR A 197 3.93 -2.87 12.33
C TYR A 197 5.15 -2.30 11.61
N MET A 198 6.32 -2.23 12.28
CA MET A 198 7.55 -1.66 11.71
C MET A 198 8.36 -2.68 10.91
N MET A 199 8.24 -3.96 11.24
CA MET A 199 8.98 -5.05 10.60
C MET A 199 8.82 -5.14 9.08
N PRO A 200 7.64 -4.82 8.48
CA PRO A 200 7.47 -4.87 7.02
C PRO A 200 8.11 -3.71 6.25
N ILE A 201 8.66 -2.69 6.92
CA ILE A 201 9.16 -1.47 6.26
C ILE A 201 10.50 -1.69 5.56
N PRO A 202 11.52 -2.34 6.18
CA PRO A 202 12.80 -2.61 5.53
C PRO A 202 12.71 -3.62 4.42
#